data_c4c1702a67c62a6df67fc3779df089b1
#
_entry.id   c4c1702a67c62a6df67fc3779df089b1
#
_cell.length_a   1.000
_cell.length_b   1.000
_cell.length_c   1.000
_cell.angle_alpha   90.00
_cell.angle_beta   90.00
_cell.angle_gamma   90.00
#
_symmetry.space_group_name_H-M   'P 1'
#
loop_
_entity.id
_entity.type
_entity.pdbx_description
1 polymer ?
#
loop_
_entity_poly.entity_id
_entity_poly.type
_entity_poly.pdbx_seq_one_letter_code
_entity_poly.pdbx_strand_id
1 'polypeptide(L)'
;MKVLKQDKENEAHCLMDGAWTGHPDQNEIAVAQFPSPNQISKRPKLASVHPDLRPIPKGVGKITMEGTRAAVRTVIRYRNGVLNGKGASLLDGYMEDLATDRIYRLMIAQRVRHKVKVAGDDGKTVEHTPALVTRLFDEELANIQQNLPSEIDRKAAAKLPEARRIAEELIVQGRHSPI
;
A
#
# COMPACT_ATOMS: atom_id res chain seq x y z
N MET A 1 12.17 0.16 -8.02
CA MET A 1 13.53 -0.01 -7.47
C MET A 1 14.24 1.29 -7.06
N LYS A 2 14.07 2.43 -7.77
CA LYS A 2 14.70 3.73 -7.39
C LYS A 2 14.30 4.19 -5.98
N VAL A 3 13.01 4.08 -5.62
CA VAL A 3 12.49 4.46 -4.29
C VAL A 3 13.11 3.60 -3.20
N LEU A 4 13.17 2.27 -3.38
CA LEU A 4 13.80 1.35 -2.44
C LEU A 4 15.26 1.73 -2.19
N LYS A 5 16.04 1.99 -3.25
CA LYS A 5 17.44 2.41 -3.13
C LYS A 5 17.56 3.66 -2.26
N GLN A 6 16.81 4.71 -2.58
CA GLN A 6 16.85 5.97 -1.84
C GLN A 6 16.45 5.80 -0.37
N ASP A 7 15.45 4.96 -0.10
CA ASP A 7 15.00 4.65 1.25
C ASP A 7 16.12 4.00 2.07
N LYS A 8 16.80 2.98 1.52
CA LYS A 8 17.90 2.29 2.19
C LYS A 8 19.16 3.16 2.30
N GLU A 9 19.43 4.03 1.33
CA GLU A 9 20.49 5.06 1.47
C GLU A 9 20.21 5.98 2.66
N ASN A 10 18.97 6.43 2.86
CA ASN A 10 18.59 7.25 4.00
C ASN A 10 18.79 6.50 5.34
N GLU A 11 18.38 5.23 5.40
CA GLU A 11 18.60 4.41 6.60
C GLU A 11 20.10 4.27 6.90
N ALA A 12 20.92 3.98 5.90
CA ALA A 12 22.38 3.90 6.07
C ALA A 12 23.01 5.22 6.55
N HIS A 13 22.54 6.37 6.04
CA HIS A 13 22.97 7.69 6.51
C HIS A 13 22.54 7.97 7.96
N CYS A 14 21.45 7.37 8.41
CA CYS A 14 21.02 7.42 9.81
C CYS A 14 21.78 6.42 10.72
N LEU A 15 22.89 5.87 10.24
CA LEU A 15 23.76 4.92 10.94
C LEU A 15 23.09 3.56 11.23
N MET A 16 22.09 3.17 10.44
CA MET A 16 21.57 1.82 10.47
C MET A 16 22.55 0.87 9.73
N ASP A 17 22.69 -0.35 10.25
CA ASP A 17 23.61 -1.36 9.70
C ASP A 17 22.93 -2.29 8.70
N GLY A 18 21.62 -2.23 8.60
CA GLY A 18 20.83 -3.05 7.71
C GLY A 18 19.36 -2.70 7.80
N ALA A 19 18.57 -3.40 7.00
CA ALA A 19 17.13 -3.23 6.93
C ALA A 19 16.44 -4.58 6.75
N TRP A 20 15.16 -4.60 7.06
CA TRP A 20 14.30 -5.70 6.70
C TRP A 20 13.78 -5.52 5.27
N THR A 21 13.76 -6.60 4.49
CA THR A 21 13.14 -6.63 3.16
C THR A 21 11.97 -7.61 3.15
N GLY A 22 10.91 -7.27 2.45
CA GLY A 22 9.70 -8.09 2.36
C GLY A 22 9.68 -9.05 1.17
N HIS A 23 10.61 -8.90 0.21
CA HIS A 23 10.66 -9.72 -1.00
C HIS A 23 12.12 -9.98 -1.43
N PRO A 24 12.48 -11.21 -1.89
CA PRO A 24 13.84 -11.55 -2.31
C PRO A 24 14.46 -10.61 -3.35
N ASP A 25 13.66 -10.13 -4.30
CA ASP A 25 14.11 -9.21 -5.37
C ASP A 25 14.57 -7.84 -4.85
N GLN A 26 14.28 -7.53 -3.58
CA GLN A 26 14.74 -6.31 -2.92
C GLN A 26 16.11 -6.45 -2.27
N ASN A 27 16.56 -7.68 -2.00
CA ASN A 27 17.73 -7.94 -1.16
C ASN A 27 19.01 -7.34 -1.72
N GLU A 28 19.32 -7.58 -2.98
CA GLU A 28 20.56 -7.10 -3.62
C GLU A 28 20.63 -5.57 -3.56
N ILE A 29 19.54 -4.89 -3.91
CA ILE A 29 19.48 -3.43 -3.90
C ILE A 29 19.60 -2.89 -2.48
N ALA A 30 18.95 -3.52 -1.51
CA ALA A 30 18.99 -3.09 -0.11
C ALA A 30 20.40 -3.27 0.47
N VAL A 31 20.99 -4.44 0.35
CA VAL A 31 22.34 -4.76 0.88
C VAL A 31 23.39 -3.80 0.33
N ALA A 32 23.32 -3.46 -0.95
CA ALA A 32 24.28 -2.56 -1.60
C ALA A 32 24.33 -1.13 -1.01
N GLN A 33 23.34 -0.72 -0.21
CA GLN A 33 23.31 0.62 0.38
C GLN A 33 23.96 0.69 1.77
N PHE A 34 24.15 -0.46 2.43
CA PHE A 34 24.73 -0.48 3.78
C PHE A 34 26.23 -0.69 3.74
N PRO A 35 26.99 -0.02 4.62
CA PRO A 35 28.45 -0.13 4.62
C PRO A 35 28.92 -1.47 5.19
N SER A 36 30.08 -1.92 4.68
CA SER A 36 30.82 -3.04 5.25
C SER A 36 32.24 -2.57 5.61
N PRO A 37 32.71 -2.76 6.84
CA PRO A 37 32.01 -3.30 8.01
C PRO A 37 30.89 -2.38 8.49
N ASN A 38 30.12 -2.87 9.48
CA ASN A 38 29.00 -2.14 10.05
C ASN A 38 29.39 -0.77 10.68
N GLN A 39 28.39 0.00 11.10
CA GLN A 39 28.57 1.35 11.63
C GLN A 39 28.54 1.43 13.17
N ILE A 40 28.64 0.32 13.87
CA ILE A 40 28.48 0.24 15.35
C ILE A 40 29.45 1.14 16.12
N SER A 41 30.64 1.40 15.55
CA SER A 41 31.62 2.31 16.15
C SER A 41 31.29 3.79 15.96
N LYS A 42 30.39 4.13 15.02
CA LYS A 42 29.98 5.51 14.77
C LYS A 42 28.88 5.90 15.75
N ARG A 43 29.09 6.97 16.48
CA ARG A 43 28.06 7.50 17.39
C ARG A 43 27.36 8.70 16.77
N PRO A 44 26.01 8.72 16.74
CA PRO A 44 25.28 9.91 16.31
C PRO A 44 25.58 11.09 17.25
N LYS A 45 25.72 12.29 16.70
CA LYS A 45 25.76 13.52 17.49
C LYS A 45 24.34 13.80 18.00
N LEU A 46 24.04 13.40 19.22
CA LEU A 46 22.76 13.70 19.84
C LEU A 46 22.78 15.15 20.35
N ALA A 47 22.09 16.03 19.65
CA ALA A 47 21.97 17.45 20.05
C ALA A 47 20.92 17.65 21.16
N SER A 48 19.99 16.71 21.32
CA SER A 48 18.93 16.76 22.33
C SER A 48 18.69 15.37 22.88
N VAL A 49 18.55 15.30 24.19
CA VAL A 49 18.43 14.04 24.93
C VAL A 49 16.98 13.56 25.03
N HIS A 50 16.00 14.42 24.76
CA HIS A 50 14.58 14.12 24.98
C HIS A 50 13.74 14.58 23.79
N PRO A 51 13.73 13.83 22.66
CA PRO A 51 12.82 14.15 21.55
C PRO A 51 11.37 13.99 22.00
N ASP A 52 10.50 14.92 21.63
CA ASP A 52 9.07 14.72 21.77
C ASP A 52 8.61 13.61 20.81
N LEU A 53 8.18 12.51 21.37
CA LEU A 53 7.69 11.35 20.62
C LEU A 53 6.22 11.50 20.18
N ARG A 54 5.59 12.64 20.45
CA ARG A 54 4.21 12.95 20.10
C ARG A 54 4.07 14.10 19.11
N PRO A 55 5.02 14.35 18.21
CA PRO A 55 4.86 15.44 17.26
C PRO A 55 3.64 15.18 16.36
N ILE A 56 2.86 16.22 16.14
CA ILE A 56 1.83 16.18 15.10
C ILE A 56 2.56 16.11 13.76
N PRO A 57 2.34 15.06 12.93
CA PRO A 57 3.01 14.96 11.65
C PRO A 57 2.74 16.19 10.78
N LYS A 58 3.81 16.82 10.30
CA LYS A 58 3.70 17.91 9.31
C LYS A 58 3.79 17.31 7.91
N GLY A 59 2.97 17.84 6.99
CA GLY A 59 3.04 17.40 5.60
C GLY A 59 2.42 16.04 5.32
N VAL A 60 1.44 15.62 6.12
CA VAL A 60 0.55 14.51 5.75
C VAL A 60 -0.06 14.83 4.38
N GLY A 61 0.02 13.88 3.44
CA GLY A 61 -0.49 14.03 2.09
C GLY A 61 -1.99 14.37 2.08
N LYS A 62 -2.44 14.95 0.98
CA LYS A 62 -3.86 15.24 0.78
C LYS A 62 -4.63 13.93 0.58
N ILE A 63 -5.85 13.88 1.11
CA ILE A 63 -6.80 12.82 0.77
C ILE A 63 -7.31 13.11 -0.64
N THR A 64 -7.09 12.19 -1.57
CA THR A 64 -7.45 12.36 -2.99
C THR A 64 -8.30 11.21 -3.49
N MET A 65 -9.01 11.42 -4.59
CA MET A 65 -9.75 10.36 -5.29
C MET A 65 -8.79 9.31 -5.83
N GLU A 66 -7.66 9.74 -6.43
CA GLU A 66 -6.65 8.80 -6.91
C GLU A 66 -6.08 7.92 -5.78
N GLY A 67 -5.88 8.46 -4.58
CA GLY A 67 -5.49 7.66 -3.42
C GLY A 67 -6.54 6.62 -3.02
N THR A 68 -7.84 6.88 -3.24
CA THR A 68 -8.90 5.87 -3.04
C THR A 68 -8.87 4.82 -4.15
N ARG A 69 -8.71 5.24 -5.42
CA ARG A 69 -8.59 4.33 -6.57
C ARG A 69 -7.38 3.40 -6.43
N ALA A 70 -6.22 3.95 -6.08
CA ALA A 70 -5.01 3.16 -5.86
C ALA A 70 -5.21 2.11 -4.77
N ALA A 71 -5.86 2.47 -3.66
CA ALA A 71 -6.16 1.52 -2.60
C ALA A 71 -7.12 0.41 -3.06
N VAL A 72 -8.18 0.74 -3.81
CA VAL A 72 -9.10 -0.24 -4.40
C VAL A 72 -8.36 -1.19 -5.34
N ARG A 73 -7.55 -0.66 -6.24
CA ARG A 73 -6.73 -1.42 -7.21
C ARG A 73 -5.79 -2.39 -6.49
N THR A 74 -5.10 -1.92 -5.47
CA THR A 74 -4.16 -2.75 -4.69
C THR A 74 -4.89 -3.87 -3.96
N VAL A 75 -6.03 -3.60 -3.33
CA VAL A 75 -6.81 -4.62 -2.61
C VAL A 75 -7.33 -5.71 -3.56
N ILE A 76 -7.83 -5.35 -4.76
CA ILE A 76 -8.26 -6.34 -5.76
C ILE A 76 -7.08 -7.23 -6.18
N ARG A 77 -5.95 -6.64 -6.53
CA ARG A 77 -4.75 -7.36 -7.01
C ARG A 77 -4.17 -8.26 -5.92
N TYR A 78 -4.05 -7.75 -4.70
CA TYR A 78 -3.58 -8.52 -3.56
C TYR A 78 -4.50 -9.73 -3.29
N ARG A 79 -5.82 -9.51 -3.21
CA ARG A 79 -6.79 -10.60 -3.01
C ARG A 79 -6.75 -11.64 -4.13
N ASN A 80 -6.56 -11.19 -5.37
CA ASN A 80 -6.33 -12.11 -6.48
C ASN A 80 -5.07 -12.97 -6.25
N GLY A 81 -4.00 -12.40 -5.75
CA GLY A 81 -2.79 -13.14 -5.35
C GLY A 81 -3.09 -14.20 -4.28
N VAL A 82 -3.80 -13.81 -3.22
CA VAL A 82 -4.19 -14.72 -2.13
C VAL A 82 -5.05 -15.89 -2.64
N LEU A 83 -6.04 -15.62 -3.49
CA LEU A 83 -6.86 -16.66 -4.12
C LEU A 83 -6.05 -17.62 -5.01
N ASN A 84 -4.89 -17.16 -5.48
CA ASN A 84 -3.94 -17.98 -6.25
C ASN A 84 -2.78 -18.53 -5.40
N GLY A 85 -2.92 -18.52 -4.06
CA GLY A 85 -1.95 -19.12 -3.13
C GLY A 85 -0.74 -18.25 -2.81
N LYS A 86 -0.79 -16.93 -3.11
CA LYS A 86 0.29 -15.98 -2.82
C LYS A 86 -0.11 -15.05 -1.66
N GLY A 87 0.53 -15.16 -0.52
CA GLY A 87 0.30 -14.31 0.65
C GLY A 87 1.02 -12.96 0.62
N ALA A 88 1.94 -12.77 -0.31
CA ALA A 88 2.62 -11.52 -0.60
C ALA A 88 2.72 -11.33 -2.11
N SER A 89 2.61 -10.08 -2.57
CA SER A 89 2.63 -9.74 -3.99
C SER A 89 3.47 -8.48 -4.22
N LEU A 90 4.28 -8.47 -5.27
CA LEU A 90 5.00 -7.29 -5.71
C LEU A 90 4.11 -6.51 -6.68
N LEU A 91 3.48 -5.43 -6.20
CA LEU A 91 2.55 -4.61 -6.96
C LEU A 91 3.14 -3.21 -7.16
N ASP A 92 3.33 -2.81 -8.42
CA ASP A 92 3.88 -1.50 -8.79
C ASP A 92 5.22 -1.17 -8.14
N GLY A 93 6.04 -2.20 -7.84
CA GLY A 93 7.34 -2.06 -7.18
C GLY A 93 7.28 -2.04 -5.65
N TYR A 94 6.11 -2.16 -5.05
CA TYR A 94 5.90 -2.28 -3.61
C TYR A 94 5.55 -3.72 -3.24
N MET A 95 6.11 -4.18 -2.12
CA MET A 95 5.72 -5.46 -1.54
C MET A 95 4.46 -5.28 -0.70
N GLU A 96 3.39 -5.90 -1.15
CA GLU A 96 2.08 -5.83 -0.53
C GLU A 96 1.73 -7.17 0.12
N ASP A 97 1.27 -7.11 1.37
CA ASP A 97 0.90 -8.27 2.16
C ASP A 97 -0.46 -8.08 2.85
N LEU A 98 -0.79 -8.97 3.78
CA LEU A 98 -2.04 -8.90 4.53
C LEU A 98 -2.19 -7.59 5.31
N ALA A 99 -1.09 -7.02 5.82
CA ALA A 99 -1.15 -5.75 6.55
C ALA A 99 -1.57 -4.61 5.64
N THR A 100 -1.01 -4.53 4.44
CA THR A 100 -1.37 -3.51 3.44
C THR A 100 -2.84 -3.64 3.01
N ASP A 101 -3.30 -4.85 2.72
CA ASP A 101 -4.71 -5.12 2.39
C ASP A 101 -5.62 -4.62 3.52
N ARG A 102 -5.27 -4.93 4.77
CA ARG A 102 -6.07 -4.51 5.92
C ARG A 102 -6.09 -3.00 6.11
N ILE A 103 -4.94 -2.34 5.97
CA ILE A 103 -4.82 -0.89 6.07
C ILE A 103 -5.70 -0.21 5.01
N TYR A 104 -5.60 -0.61 3.76
CA TYR A 104 -6.37 0.00 2.67
C TYR A 104 -7.87 -0.26 2.80
N ARG A 105 -8.28 -1.47 3.16
CA ARG A 105 -9.70 -1.77 3.41
C ARG A 105 -10.28 -0.90 4.53
N LEU A 106 -9.58 -0.80 5.67
CA LEU A 106 -10.00 0.02 6.80
C LEU A 106 -10.02 1.51 6.45
N MET A 107 -9.03 1.99 5.69
CA MET A 107 -8.99 3.37 5.23
C MET A 107 -10.20 3.72 4.36
N ILE A 108 -10.56 2.86 3.39
CA ILE A 108 -11.73 3.07 2.54
C ILE A 108 -13.01 3.03 3.39
N ALA A 109 -13.14 2.05 4.29
CA ALA A 109 -14.29 1.95 5.19
C ALA A 109 -14.44 3.19 6.09
N GLN A 110 -13.34 3.73 6.61
CA GLN A 110 -13.35 4.99 7.38
C GLN A 110 -13.78 6.17 6.52
N ARG A 111 -13.29 6.27 5.27
CA ARG A 111 -13.70 7.34 4.36
C ARG A 111 -15.19 7.32 4.10
N VAL A 112 -15.78 6.14 3.92
CA VAL A 112 -17.23 5.97 3.77
C VAL A 112 -17.96 6.33 5.07
N ARG A 113 -17.53 5.77 6.20
CA ARG A 113 -18.16 6.01 7.52
C ARG A 113 -18.20 7.48 7.89
N HIS A 114 -17.12 8.21 7.61
CA HIS A 114 -16.98 9.63 7.95
C HIS A 114 -17.37 10.56 6.79
N LYS A 115 -17.93 10.02 5.70
CA LYS A 115 -18.40 10.81 4.54
C LYS A 115 -17.32 11.78 4.04
N VAL A 116 -16.08 11.30 3.95
CA VAL A 116 -14.94 12.12 3.59
C VAL A 116 -15.13 12.68 2.18
N LYS A 117 -14.96 13.98 2.05
CA LYS A 117 -15.10 14.72 0.78
C LYS A 117 -13.74 14.99 0.17
N VAL A 118 -13.63 14.75 -1.12
CA VAL A 118 -12.41 15.00 -1.91
C VAL A 118 -12.77 15.67 -3.23
N ALA A 119 -11.80 16.30 -3.88
CA ALA A 119 -11.98 16.74 -5.26
C ALA A 119 -12.07 15.49 -6.16
N GLY A 120 -13.13 15.43 -6.96
CA GLY A 120 -13.27 14.44 -8.04
C GLY A 120 -12.41 14.80 -9.25
N ASP A 121 -12.43 13.91 -10.25
CA ASP A 121 -11.66 14.08 -11.48
C ASP A 121 -12.11 15.30 -12.31
N ASP A 122 -13.39 15.71 -12.14
CA ASP A 122 -13.99 16.90 -12.74
C ASP A 122 -13.83 18.19 -11.90
N GLY A 123 -13.07 18.13 -10.81
CA GLY A 123 -12.87 19.23 -9.86
C GLY A 123 -14.03 19.48 -8.89
N LYS A 124 -15.15 18.77 -9.03
CA LYS A 124 -16.27 18.87 -8.08
C LYS A 124 -15.97 18.09 -6.81
N THR A 125 -16.56 18.52 -5.71
CA THR A 125 -16.46 17.80 -4.45
C THR A 125 -17.31 16.54 -4.48
N VAL A 126 -16.68 15.40 -4.22
CA VAL A 126 -17.31 14.08 -4.18
C VAL A 126 -17.21 13.51 -2.76
N GLU A 127 -18.33 13.05 -2.23
CA GLU A 127 -18.42 12.39 -0.92
C GLU A 127 -18.22 10.88 -1.08
N HIS A 128 -17.41 10.27 -0.19
CA HIS A 128 -17.26 8.83 -0.13
C HIS A 128 -18.56 8.17 0.40
N THR A 129 -19.27 7.52 -0.50
CA THR A 129 -20.46 6.73 -0.22
C THR A 129 -20.24 5.25 -0.58
N PRO A 130 -21.03 4.31 -0.04
CA PRO A 130 -20.97 2.91 -0.50
C PRO A 130 -21.12 2.79 -2.02
N ALA A 131 -22.08 3.51 -2.62
CA ALA A 131 -22.30 3.50 -4.06
C ALA A 131 -21.08 4.00 -4.87
N LEU A 132 -20.38 5.04 -4.38
CA LEU A 132 -19.13 5.48 -4.99
C LEU A 132 -18.08 4.37 -4.93
N VAL A 133 -17.90 3.73 -3.78
CA VAL A 133 -16.90 2.67 -3.60
C VAL A 133 -17.20 1.49 -4.52
N THR A 134 -18.45 1.03 -4.60
CA THR A 134 -18.86 -0.02 -5.55
C THR A 134 -18.48 0.34 -6.99
N ARG A 135 -18.79 1.56 -7.43
CA ARG A 135 -18.42 2.04 -8.76
C ARG A 135 -16.91 2.03 -8.99
N LEU A 136 -16.12 2.49 -8.01
CA LEU A 136 -14.65 2.46 -8.10
C LEU A 136 -14.12 1.03 -8.22
N PHE A 137 -14.71 0.07 -7.52
CA PHE A 137 -14.37 -1.34 -7.65
C PHE A 137 -14.64 -1.88 -9.05
N ASP A 138 -15.75 -1.50 -9.68
CA ASP A 138 -16.08 -1.91 -11.05
C ASP A 138 -15.12 -1.29 -12.06
N GLU A 139 -14.85 0.01 -11.94
CA GLU A 139 -13.93 0.74 -12.82
C GLU A 139 -12.50 0.19 -12.72
N GLU A 140 -11.99 -0.04 -11.51
CA GLU A 140 -10.63 -0.57 -11.32
C GLU A 140 -10.52 -2.05 -11.74
N LEU A 141 -11.55 -2.86 -11.53
CA LEU A 141 -11.58 -4.22 -12.07
C LEU A 141 -11.50 -4.21 -13.59
N ALA A 142 -12.31 -3.39 -14.25
CA ALA A 142 -12.29 -3.27 -15.71
C ALA A 142 -10.91 -2.80 -16.21
N ASN A 143 -10.32 -1.81 -15.53
CA ASN A 143 -8.98 -1.33 -15.87
C ASN A 143 -7.90 -2.43 -15.73
N ILE A 144 -7.92 -3.21 -14.64
CA ILE A 144 -6.98 -4.31 -14.43
C ILE A 144 -7.16 -5.38 -15.52
N GLN A 145 -8.40 -5.70 -15.91
CA GLN A 145 -8.67 -6.71 -16.93
C GLN A 145 -8.26 -6.26 -18.33
N GLN A 146 -8.41 -4.98 -18.66
CA GLN A 146 -7.99 -4.41 -19.94
C GLN A 146 -6.46 -4.26 -20.04
N ASN A 147 -5.82 -3.89 -18.95
CA ASN A 147 -4.38 -3.63 -18.86
C ASN A 147 -3.74 -4.60 -17.86
N LEU A 148 -3.81 -5.91 -18.19
CA LEU A 148 -3.41 -6.95 -17.25
C LEU A 148 -1.96 -6.74 -16.79
N PRO A 149 -1.71 -6.51 -15.47
CA PRO A 149 -0.37 -6.31 -14.96
C PRO A 149 0.48 -7.58 -15.11
N SER A 150 1.79 -7.40 -15.25
CA SER A 150 2.73 -8.48 -15.52
C SER A 150 2.79 -9.58 -14.44
N GLU A 151 2.43 -9.24 -13.21
CA GLU A 151 2.38 -10.21 -12.10
C GLU A 151 1.13 -11.11 -12.13
N ILE A 152 0.14 -10.81 -12.99
CA ILE A 152 -1.10 -11.56 -13.13
C ILE A 152 -1.12 -12.27 -14.48
N ASP A 153 -0.91 -13.59 -14.48
CA ASP A 153 -1.09 -14.39 -15.68
C ASP A 153 -2.59 -14.63 -16.02
N ARG A 154 -2.86 -15.17 -17.20
CA ARG A 154 -4.25 -15.43 -17.65
C ARG A 154 -5.01 -16.37 -16.73
N LYS A 155 -4.34 -17.33 -16.10
CA LYS A 155 -4.96 -18.27 -15.17
C LYS A 155 -5.33 -17.56 -13.86
N ALA A 156 -4.44 -16.75 -13.35
CA ALA A 156 -4.68 -15.95 -12.14
C ALA A 156 -5.78 -14.90 -12.38
N ALA A 157 -5.85 -14.32 -13.57
CA ALA A 157 -6.86 -13.33 -13.92
C ALA A 157 -8.32 -13.85 -13.83
N ALA A 158 -8.53 -15.15 -13.97
CA ALA A 158 -9.87 -15.75 -13.84
C ALA A 158 -10.50 -15.53 -12.45
N LYS A 159 -9.70 -15.29 -11.41
CA LYS A 159 -10.17 -15.04 -10.04
C LYS A 159 -10.37 -13.55 -9.69
N LEU A 160 -10.05 -12.64 -10.59
CA LEU A 160 -10.23 -11.19 -10.36
C LEU A 160 -11.66 -10.79 -9.97
N PRO A 161 -12.74 -11.30 -10.61
CA PRO A 161 -14.11 -10.96 -10.21
C PRO A 161 -14.43 -11.42 -8.77
N GLU A 162 -13.95 -12.59 -8.37
CA GLU A 162 -14.11 -13.10 -7.01
C GLU A 162 -13.30 -12.26 -6.01
N ALA A 163 -12.06 -11.91 -6.34
CA ALA A 163 -11.22 -11.04 -5.52
C ALA A 163 -11.87 -9.67 -5.28
N ARG A 164 -12.43 -9.08 -6.33
CA ARG A 164 -13.18 -7.82 -6.25
C ARG A 164 -14.38 -7.95 -5.31
N ARG A 165 -15.19 -8.99 -5.47
CA ARG A 165 -16.38 -9.23 -4.63
C ARG A 165 -16.02 -9.34 -3.15
N ILE A 166 -15.02 -10.17 -2.81
CA ILE A 166 -14.57 -10.36 -1.42
C ILE A 166 -14.05 -9.04 -0.84
N ALA A 167 -13.25 -8.30 -1.59
CA ALA A 167 -12.69 -7.04 -1.15
C ALA A 167 -13.77 -6.00 -0.84
N GLU A 168 -14.77 -5.86 -1.70
CA GLU A 168 -15.89 -4.95 -1.50
C GLU A 168 -16.75 -5.34 -0.29
N GLU A 169 -17.10 -6.63 -0.14
CA GLU A 169 -17.87 -7.11 1.01
C GLU A 169 -17.20 -6.77 2.34
N LEU A 170 -15.89 -6.94 2.42
CA LEU A 170 -15.12 -6.62 3.62
C LEU A 170 -15.12 -5.13 3.97
N ILE A 171 -15.27 -4.25 2.97
CA ILE A 171 -15.27 -2.80 3.15
C ILE A 171 -16.69 -2.28 3.44
N VAL A 172 -17.64 -2.63 2.58
CA VAL A 172 -18.98 -2.04 2.58
C VAL A 172 -19.88 -2.67 3.64
N GLN A 173 -19.76 -3.98 3.87
CA GLN A 173 -20.60 -4.68 4.84
C GLN A 173 -20.06 -4.64 6.27
N GLY A 174 -18.90 -4.02 6.49
CA GLY A 174 -18.29 -3.90 7.81
C GLY A 174 -17.98 -5.24 8.47
N ARG A 175 -17.92 -6.31 7.69
CA ARG A 175 -17.46 -7.61 8.15
C ARG A 175 -15.96 -7.53 8.37
N HIS A 176 -15.60 -6.96 9.52
CA HIS A 176 -14.25 -7.09 10.08
C HIS A 176 -14.05 -8.52 10.52
N SER A 177 -14.12 -9.46 9.57
CA SER A 177 -13.76 -10.82 9.87
C SER A 177 -12.30 -10.82 10.34
N PRO A 178 -12.01 -11.32 11.52
CA PRO A 178 -10.68 -11.81 11.78
C PRO A 178 -10.48 -12.94 10.76
N ILE A 179 -9.55 -12.75 9.84
CA ILE A 179 -9.00 -13.71 8.86
C ILE A 179 -9.95 -14.78 8.38
#